data_174f178c4be9ff46b39cf6afe3ad6acc
#
_entry.id   174f178c4be9ff46b39cf6afe3ad6acc
#
_cell.length_a   1.000
_cell.length_b   1.000
_cell.length_c   1.000
_cell.angle_alpha   90.00
_cell.angle_beta   90.00
_cell.angle_gamma   90.00
#
_symmetry.space_group_name_H-M   'P 1'
#
loop_
_entity.id
_entity.type
_entity.pdbx_description
1 polymer ?
#
loop_
_entity_poly.entity_id
_entity_poly.type
_entity_poly.pdbx_seq_one_letter_code
_entity_poly.pdbx_strand_id
1 'polypeptide(L)'
;MKYAKLGLLSGILLTFTFQSMAADWYVSLATGKNRNQGTREAPFKNIWKAIEKAAPGDTLHIAAGNYPGKMSCGWINMDKPVNLIGGYNADFSARDPLVYHTMLRPSNAQNTTKPIFGTLTIKTRKFGKNSNILIDGFIFDHTLANSYHPREGKPEGFEHGMLTIPPARGTTKYPSIDKALLNAETDGTFTIRNCLFLNGGNYAVLNGHFSGKVRIVNNVFIGNRMMGADVRSTNGKPGMVDFEFANNTLLFTWTRTKAFEDMGFGVRANANMSTNIHHNIIGLN
;
A
#
# COMPACT_ATOMS: atom_id res chain seq x y z
N MET A 1 -59.40 42.86 30.83
CA MET A 1 -58.05 42.57 30.41
C MET A 1 -57.79 41.06 30.60
N LYS A 2 -57.83 40.28 29.55
CA LYS A 2 -57.54 38.80 29.58
C LYS A 2 -56.11 38.56 29.09
N TYR A 3 -55.24 38.06 29.96
CA TYR A 3 -53.92 37.65 29.58
C TYR A 3 -53.95 36.21 29.00
N ALA A 4 -53.66 36.08 27.72
CA ALA A 4 -53.42 34.78 27.10
C ALA A 4 -52.01 34.31 27.43
N LYS A 5 -51.89 33.15 28.11
CA LYS A 5 -50.61 32.45 28.32
C LYS A 5 -50.23 31.69 27.04
N LEU A 6 -49.16 32.13 26.38
CA LEU A 6 -48.53 31.41 25.27
C LEU A 6 -47.66 30.31 25.85
N GLY A 7 -48.06 29.07 25.69
CA GLY A 7 -47.23 27.90 26.04
C GLY A 7 -46.20 27.62 24.97
N LEU A 8 -44.92 27.72 25.33
CA LEU A 8 -43.78 27.35 24.47
C LEU A 8 -43.65 25.83 24.51
N LEU A 9 -44.02 25.14 23.44
CA LEU A 9 -43.72 23.73 23.23
C LEU A 9 -42.26 23.60 22.78
N SER A 10 -41.35 23.24 23.66
CA SER A 10 -39.97 22.87 23.33
C SER A 10 -39.94 21.46 22.73
N GLY A 11 -39.91 21.38 21.40
CA GLY A 11 -39.68 20.12 20.70
C GLY A 11 -38.23 19.68 20.87
N ILE A 12 -38.02 18.60 21.62
CA ILE A 12 -36.70 17.93 21.72
C ILE A 12 -36.47 17.17 20.37
N LEU A 13 -35.62 17.74 19.54
CA LEU A 13 -35.16 17.07 18.32
C LEU A 13 -34.14 16.00 18.73
N LEU A 14 -34.56 14.74 18.87
CA LEU A 14 -33.66 13.61 19.04
C LEU A 14 -32.93 13.38 17.70
N THR A 15 -31.71 13.86 17.59
CA THR A 15 -30.81 13.50 16.50
C THR A 15 -30.26 12.09 16.75
N PHE A 16 -30.86 11.08 16.13
CA PHE A 16 -30.25 9.76 16.05
C PHE A 16 -29.01 9.85 15.15
N THR A 17 -27.83 9.89 15.74
CA THR A 17 -26.59 9.65 15.04
C THR A 17 -26.51 8.17 14.70
N PHE A 18 -26.90 7.79 13.49
CA PHE A 18 -26.57 6.48 12.96
C PHE A 18 -25.04 6.40 12.84
N GLN A 19 -24.40 5.76 13.81
CA GLN A 19 -23.04 5.31 13.61
C GLN A 19 -23.10 4.22 12.53
N SER A 20 -22.66 4.56 11.31
CA SER A 20 -22.49 3.57 10.27
C SER A 20 -21.46 2.53 10.75
N MET A 21 -21.89 1.31 10.96
CA MET A 21 -20.98 0.21 11.21
C MET A 21 -20.10 0.02 9.96
N ALA A 22 -18.82 -0.25 10.19
CA ALA A 22 -17.90 -0.57 9.09
C ALA A 22 -18.43 -1.77 8.30
N ALA A 23 -18.48 -1.63 6.98
CA ALA A 23 -18.99 -2.66 6.08
C ALA A 23 -17.86 -3.54 5.55
N ASP A 24 -18.21 -4.77 5.20
CA ASP A 24 -17.34 -5.71 4.51
C ASP A 24 -17.67 -5.73 3.01
N TRP A 25 -16.63 -5.59 2.19
CA TRP A 25 -16.69 -5.65 0.73
C TRP A 25 -15.82 -6.80 0.22
N TYR A 26 -16.27 -7.45 -0.81
CA TYR A 26 -15.60 -8.63 -1.37
C TYR A 26 -15.15 -8.39 -2.80
N VAL A 27 -13.91 -8.79 -3.09
CA VAL A 27 -13.27 -8.61 -4.40
C VAL A 27 -12.67 -9.92 -4.87
N SER A 28 -13.11 -10.42 -6.03
CA SER A 28 -12.56 -11.62 -6.65
C SER A 28 -12.35 -11.39 -8.16
N LEU A 29 -11.11 -11.53 -8.60
CA LEU A 29 -10.80 -11.40 -10.03
C LEU A 29 -11.44 -12.53 -10.84
N ALA A 30 -11.55 -13.73 -10.25
CA ALA A 30 -12.06 -14.93 -10.90
C ALA A 30 -13.59 -14.91 -11.06
N THR A 31 -14.32 -14.55 -10.00
CA THR A 31 -15.79 -14.66 -9.96
C THR A 31 -16.50 -13.30 -9.99
N GLY A 32 -15.79 -12.21 -9.71
CA GLY A 32 -16.34 -10.88 -9.56
C GLY A 32 -16.68 -10.17 -10.86
N LYS A 33 -17.61 -9.22 -10.78
CA LYS A 33 -17.93 -8.26 -11.83
C LYS A 33 -18.04 -6.85 -11.22
N ASN A 34 -17.58 -5.81 -11.90
CA ASN A 34 -17.64 -4.45 -11.36
C ASN A 34 -19.05 -3.89 -11.19
N ARG A 35 -20.05 -4.52 -11.80
CA ARG A 35 -21.48 -4.20 -11.65
C ARG A 35 -22.15 -4.91 -10.47
N ASN A 36 -21.46 -5.85 -9.82
CA ASN A 36 -21.99 -6.57 -8.67
C ASN A 36 -22.11 -5.64 -7.45
N GLN A 37 -22.71 -6.16 -6.40
CA GLN A 37 -22.97 -5.42 -5.16
C GLN A 37 -21.78 -5.38 -4.20
N GLY A 38 -20.77 -6.22 -4.41
CA GLY A 38 -19.59 -6.32 -3.53
C GLY A 38 -19.81 -7.19 -2.31
N THR A 39 -20.87 -8.00 -2.30
CA THR A 39 -21.09 -9.02 -1.28
C THR A 39 -20.23 -10.25 -1.53
N ARG A 40 -20.17 -11.17 -0.59
CA ARG A 40 -19.45 -12.44 -0.73
C ARG A 40 -19.94 -13.27 -1.92
N GLU A 41 -21.23 -13.30 -2.15
CA GLU A 41 -21.90 -14.04 -3.23
C GLU A 41 -21.80 -13.32 -4.59
N ALA A 42 -21.68 -12.00 -4.55
CA ALA A 42 -21.60 -11.15 -5.73
C ALA A 42 -20.45 -10.13 -5.60
N PRO A 43 -19.17 -10.58 -5.61
CA PRO A 43 -18.02 -9.74 -5.36
C PRO A 43 -17.76 -8.77 -6.52
N PHE A 44 -17.06 -7.68 -6.24
CA PHE A 44 -16.47 -6.83 -7.28
C PHE A 44 -15.32 -7.56 -7.97
N LYS A 45 -15.05 -7.19 -9.22
CA LYS A 45 -13.89 -7.72 -9.94
C LYS A 45 -12.58 -7.04 -9.55
N ASN A 46 -12.61 -5.74 -9.34
CA ASN A 46 -11.41 -4.93 -9.18
C ASN A 46 -11.37 -4.21 -7.82
N ILE A 47 -10.20 -4.19 -7.19
CA ILE A 47 -9.95 -3.54 -5.90
C ILE A 47 -10.32 -2.04 -5.96
N TRP A 48 -9.90 -1.33 -7.02
CA TRP A 48 -10.21 0.08 -7.18
C TRP A 48 -11.71 0.38 -7.20
N LYS A 49 -12.54 -0.57 -7.70
CA LYS A 49 -14.01 -0.43 -7.70
C LYS A 49 -14.60 -0.59 -6.31
N ALA A 50 -14.08 -1.51 -5.53
CA ALA A 50 -14.47 -1.67 -4.13
C ALA A 50 -14.09 -0.43 -3.29
N ILE A 51 -12.85 0.09 -3.44
CA ILE A 51 -12.43 1.33 -2.77
C ILE A 51 -13.35 2.51 -3.12
N GLU A 52 -13.78 2.61 -4.37
CA GLU A 52 -14.69 3.66 -4.82
C GLU A 52 -16.04 3.63 -4.06
N LYS A 53 -16.54 2.44 -3.77
CA LYS A 53 -17.81 2.19 -3.06
C LYS A 53 -17.71 2.25 -1.54
N ALA A 54 -16.58 1.84 -1.00
CA ALA A 54 -16.37 1.77 0.44
C ALA A 54 -16.46 3.14 1.13
N ALA A 55 -16.87 3.13 2.38
CA ALA A 55 -16.79 4.26 3.30
C ALA A 55 -15.50 4.19 4.15
N PRO A 56 -15.11 5.29 4.80
CA PRO A 56 -14.03 5.27 5.79
C PRO A 56 -14.29 4.25 6.91
N GLY A 57 -13.30 3.41 7.18
CA GLY A 57 -13.40 2.34 8.18
C GLY A 57 -13.80 0.97 7.62
N ASP A 58 -14.32 0.90 6.41
CA ASP A 58 -14.73 -0.36 5.78
C ASP A 58 -13.54 -1.29 5.55
N THR A 59 -13.85 -2.58 5.40
CA THR A 59 -12.88 -3.63 5.10
C THR A 59 -13.16 -4.29 3.75
N LEU A 60 -12.11 -4.42 2.94
CA LEU A 60 -12.14 -5.14 1.67
C LEU A 60 -11.46 -6.49 1.82
N HIS A 61 -12.20 -7.57 1.61
CA HIS A 61 -11.70 -8.93 1.55
C HIS A 61 -11.38 -9.27 0.09
N ILE A 62 -10.12 -9.62 -0.18
CA ILE A 62 -9.65 -9.74 -1.55
C ILE A 62 -9.12 -11.15 -1.79
N ALA A 63 -9.79 -11.85 -2.71
CA ALA A 63 -9.41 -13.20 -3.09
C ALA A 63 -8.10 -13.25 -3.88
N ALA A 64 -7.48 -14.42 -3.92
CA ALA A 64 -6.29 -14.67 -4.71
C ALA A 64 -6.49 -14.26 -6.18
N GLY A 65 -5.44 -13.70 -6.77
CA GLY A 65 -5.45 -13.26 -8.15
C GLY A 65 -4.38 -12.22 -8.43
N ASN A 66 -4.13 -11.99 -9.70
CA ASN A 66 -3.21 -10.97 -10.16
C ASN A 66 -3.97 -9.70 -10.56
N TYR A 67 -3.99 -8.71 -9.68
CA TYR A 67 -4.71 -7.45 -9.84
C TYR A 67 -3.82 -6.40 -10.52
N PRO A 68 -4.06 -6.09 -11.79
CA PRO A 68 -3.17 -5.20 -12.54
C PRO A 68 -3.42 -3.70 -12.29
N GLY A 69 -4.38 -3.34 -11.46
CA GLY A 69 -4.75 -1.95 -11.21
C GLY A 69 -5.49 -1.27 -12.37
N LYS A 70 -5.73 0.03 -12.23
CA LYS A 70 -6.34 0.82 -13.32
C LYS A 70 -5.40 0.86 -14.53
N MET A 71 -5.98 0.80 -15.72
CA MET A 71 -5.28 0.80 -17.02
C MET A 71 -4.21 -0.28 -17.15
N SER A 72 -4.26 -1.32 -16.33
CA SER A 72 -3.27 -2.42 -16.29
C SER A 72 -1.83 -1.97 -15.95
N CYS A 73 -1.66 -0.79 -15.37
CA CYS A 73 -0.35 -0.22 -15.02
C CYS A 73 -0.02 -0.28 -13.52
N GLY A 74 -0.74 -1.08 -12.75
CA GLY A 74 -0.49 -1.29 -11.34
C GLY A 74 -1.13 -0.24 -10.41
N TRP A 75 -1.82 0.76 -10.93
CA TRP A 75 -2.25 1.90 -10.15
C TRP A 75 -3.56 1.67 -9.41
N ILE A 76 -3.51 1.75 -8.08
CA ILE A 76 -4.67 1.75 -7.18
C ILE A 76 -4.54 2.96 -6.26
N ASN A 77 -5.52 3.85 -6.30
CA ASN A 77 -5.63 4.99 -5.39
C ASN A 77 -6.58 4.67 -4.24
N MET A 78 -6.14 4.97 -3.03
CA MET A 78 -6.93 4.89 -1.82
C MET A 78 -6.96 6.29 -1.16
N ASP A 79 -8.05 7.01 -1.37
CA ASP A 79 -8.29 8.36 -0.85
C ASP A 79 -9.16 8.39 0.40
N LYS A 80 -9.48 7.23 0.93
CA LYS A 80 -10.25 6.98 2.16
C LYS A 80 -9.53 5.94 3.02
N PRO A 81 -9.58 6.03 4.36
CA PRO A 81 -9.01 5.02 5.23
C PRO A 81 -9.91 3.78 5.23
N VAL A 82 -9.54 2.78 4.46
CA VAL A 82 -10.16 1.46 4.40
C VAL A 82 -9.12 0.38 4.66
N ASN A 83 -9.57 -0.76 5.15
CA ASN A 83 -8.70 -1.92 5.37
C ASN A 83 -8.69 -2.79 4.11
N LEU A 84 -7.51 -3.27 3.72
CA LEU A 84 -7.34 -4.21 2.63
C LEU A 84 -6.79 -5.51 3.18
N ILE A 85 -7.53 -6.60 3.04
CA ILE A 85 -7.15 -7.93 3.54
C ILE A 85 -7.14 -8.91 2.38
N GLY A 86 -5.95 -9.32 1.95
CA GLY A 86 -5.72 -10.32 0.92
C GLY A 86 -5.56 -11.74 1.48
N GLY A 87 -5.28 -12.69 0.60
CA GLY A 87 -5.00 -14.07 0.98
C GLY A 87 -6.22 -14.96 1.12
N TYR A 88 -7.35 -14.61 0.52
CA TYR A 88 -8.54 -15.47 0.51
C TYR A 88 -8.57 -16.38 -0.73
N ASN A 89 -9.18 -17.55 -0.58
CA ASN A 89 -9.60 -18.36 -1.72
C ASN A 89 -10.76 -17.70 -2.49
N ALA A 90 -11.16 -18.26 -3.63
CA ALA A 90 -12.09 -17.62 -4.55
C ALA A 90 -13.50 -17.38 -3.99
N ASP A 91 -13.94 -18.18 -3.03
CA ASP A 91 -15.26 -18.13 -2.38
C ASP A 91 -15.22 -17.53 -0.97
N PHE A 92 -14.05 -17.06 -0.53
CA PHE A 92 -13.81 -16.44 0.79
C PHE A 92 -14.08 -17.36 1.99
N SER A 93 -14.08 -18.68 1.80
CA SER A 93 -14.27 -19.65 2.88
C SER A 93 -13.00 -19.89 3.71
N ALA A 94 -11.83 -19.65 3.11
CA ALA A 94 -10.52 -19.80 3.75
C ALA A 94 -9.61 -18.62 3.45
N ARG A 95 -8.72 -18.33 4.40
CA ARG A 95 -7.68 -17.31 4.25
C ARG A 95 -6.31 -17.87 4.66
N ASP A 96 -5.38 -17.84 3.72
CA ASP A 96 -3.96 -18.09 3.95
C ASP A 96 -3.13 -17.34 2.90
N PRO A 97 -2.45 -16.24 3.24
CA PRO A 97 -1.66 -15.47 2.27
C PRO A 97 -0.48 -16.23 1.66
N LEU A 98 -0.04 -17.32 2.27
CA LEU A 98 1.04 -18.16 1.72
C LEU A 98 0.52 -19.16 0.68
N VAL A 99 -0.77 -19.39 0.64
CA VAL A 99 -1.43 -20.30 -0.31
C VAL A 99 -2.24 -19.53 -1.34
N TYR A 100 -3.03 -18.56 -0.90
CA TYR A 100 -3.93 -17.77 -1.75
C TYR A 100 -3.32 -16.41 -2.04
N HIS A 101 -2.48 -16.34 -3.05
CA HIS A 101 -1.71 -15.14 -3.36
C HIS A 101 -2.58 -14.02 -3.94
N THR A 102 -2.73 -12.93 -3.21
CA THR A 102 -3.33 -11.68 -3.68
C THR A 102 -2.23 -10.75 -4.15
N MET A 103 -2.07 -10.63 -5.46
CA MET A 103 -0.93 -9.98 -6.08
C MET A 103 -1.32 -8.66 -6.73
N LEU A 104 -0.66 -7.58 -6.35
CA LEU A 104 -0.72 -6.27 -7.02
C LEU A 104 0.43 -6.18 -8.01
N ARG A 105 0.12 -6.40 -9.28
CA ARG A 105 1.13 -6.57 -10.32
C ARG A 105 0.66 -5.98 -11.65
N PRO A 106 1.38 -5.02 -12.25
CA PRO A 106 1.03 -4.49 -13.55
C PRO A 106 1.15 -5.56 -14.63
N SER A 107 0.18 -5.60 -15.55
CA SER A 107 0.23 -6.54 -16.67
C SER A 107 1.04 -6.02 -17.86
N ASN A 108 1.30 -4.72 -17.90
CA ASN A 108 1.97 -4.02 -18.98
C ASN A 108 3.44 -3.68 -18.65
N ALA A 109 4.06 -4.44 -17.74
CA ALA A 109 5.36 -4.16 -17.17
C ALA A 109 6.52 -4.11 -18.19
N GLN A 110 6.38 -4.65 -19.37
CA GLN A 110 7.49 -4.82 -20.30
C GLN A 110 7.40 -4.00 -21.59
N ASN A 111 6.22 -3.60 -22.04
CA ASN A 111 6.06 -3.11 -23.40
C ASN A 111 4.91 -2.14 -23.55
N THR A 112 4.88 -1.06 -22.78
CA THR A 112 3.72 -0.21 -22.80
C THR A 112 4.03 1.24 -23.12
N THR A 113 3.10 1.85 -23.82
CA THR A 113 3.07 3.29 -24.06
C THR A 113 2.52 4.07 -22.85
N LYS A 114 2.17 3.36 -21.76
CA LYS A 114 1.58 3.96 -20.57
C LYS A 114 2.57 3.98 -19.42
N PRO A 115 2.70 5.08 -18.69
CA PRO A 115 3.56 5.14 -17.53
C PRO A 115 3.13 4.11 -16.49
N ILE A 116 4.11 3.47 -15.85
CA ILE A 116 3.85 2.60 -14.71
C ILE A 116 3.89 3.45 -13.47
N PHE A 117 2.79 3.44 -12.73
CA PHE A 117 2.68 4.10 -11.44
C PHE A 117 3.03 3.13 -10.32
N GLY A 118 3.21 3.63 -9.10
CA GLY A 118 3.25 2.80 -7.91
C GLY A 118 1.96 1.99 -7.78
N THR A 119 2.04 0.76 -7.25
CA THR A 119 0.88 -0.14 -7.23
C THR A 119 -0.22 0.32 -6.29
N LEU A 120 0.13 0.84 -5.11
CA LEU A 120 -0.84 1.36 -4.15
C LEU A 120 -0.43 2.75 -3.67
N THR A 121 -1.31 3.72 -3.86
CA THR A 121 -1.14 5.08 -3.36
C THR A 121 -2.25 5.40 -2.38
N ILE A 122 -1.87 5.77 -1.15
CA ILE A 122 -2.77 6.07 -0.03
C ILE A 122 -2.64 7.56 0.31
N LYS A 123 -3.76 8.30 0.26
CA LYS A 123 -3.82 9.72 0.59
C LYS A 123 -5.02 10.01 1.49
N THR A 124 -4.83 9.85 2.79
CA THR A 124 -5.94 9.88 3.77
C THR A 124 -5.79 10.92 4.87
N ARG A 125 -4.83 11.85 4.79
CA ARG A 125 -4.61 12.87 5.82
C ARG A 125 -5.84 13.66 6.22
N LYS A 126 -6.72 13.95 5.26
CA LYS A 126 -7.97 14.68 5.50
C LYS A 126 -8.89 14.03 6.54
N PHE A 127 -8.68 12.74 6.85
CA PHE A 127 -9.46 12.00 7.87
C PHE A 127 -8.86 12.08 9.28
N GLY A 128 -7.67 12.67 9.41
CA GLY A 128 -7.03 12.96 10.69
C GLY A 128 -6.56 11.74 11.48
N LYS A 129 -6.27 11.98 12.76
CA LYS A 129 -5.59 11.02 13.66
C LYS A 129 -6.41 9.78 14.05
N ASN A 130 -7.72 9.85 13.91
CA ASN A 130 -8.59 8.71 14.25
C ASN A 130 -8.79 7.73 13.11
N SER A 131 -8.15 7.96 11.96
CA SER A 131 -8.20 7.01 10.85
C SER A 131 -7.32 5.80 11.12
N ASN A 132 -7.81 4.62 10.72
CA ASN A 132 -7.06 3.37 10.78
C ASN A 132 -6.98 2.76 9.39
N ILE A 133 -5.81 2.26 9.03
CA ILE A 133 -5.57 1.55 7.78
C ILE A 133 -4.79 0.28 8.09
N LEU A 134 -5.33 -0.84 7.66
CA LEU A 134 -4.67 -2.14 7.67
C LEU A 134 -4.49 -2.65 6.24
N ILE A 135 -3.25 -2.99 5.90
CA ILE A 135 -2.90 -3.72 4.67
C ILE A 135 -2.32 -5.07 5.10
N ASP A 136 -2.95 -6.17 4.74
CA ASP A 136 -2.60 -7.50 5.24
C ASP A 136 -2.66 -8.55 4.13
N GLY A 137 -1.56 -9.29 3.93
CA GLY A 137 -1.53 -10.49 3.08
C GLY A 137 -1.46 -10.23 1.58
N PHE A 138 -0.65 -9.25 1.13
CA PHE A 138 -0.48 -8.92 -0.27
C PHE A 138 0.93 -9.22 -0.79
N ILE A 139 1.02 -9.47 -2.08
CA ILE A 139 2.26 -9.46 -2.83
C ILE A 139 2.27 -8.21 -3.72
N PHE A 140 3.24 -7.34 -3.51
CA PHE A 140 3.51 -6.17 -4.33
C PHE A 140 4.68 -6.48 -5.26
N ASP A 141 4.48 -6.45 -6.57
CA ASP A 141 5.52 -6.83 -7.53
C ASP A 141 5.49 -5.95 -8.78
N HIS A 142 6.56 -5.23 -9.05
CA HIS A 142 6.71 -4.46 -10.29
C HIS A 142 7.20 -5.31 -11.47
N THR A 143 7.57 -6.55 -11.23
CA THR A 143 8.10 -7.45 -12.28
C THR A 143 9.28 -6.83 -13.04
N LEU A 144 9.33 -7.02 -14.33
CA LEU A 144 10.34 -6.44 -15.24
C LEU A 144 10.19 -4.92 -15.45
N ALA A 145 9.15 -4.30 -14.87
CA ALA A 145 9.03 -2.85 -14.89
C ALA A 145 10.02 -2.14 -13.94
N ASN A 146 10.67 -2.89 -13.07
CA ASN A 146 11.81 -2.42 -12.30
C ASN A 146 13.01 -2.20 -13.24
N SER A 147 13.23 -0.96 -13.67
CA SER A 147 14.31 -0.60 -14.59
C SER A 147 15.46 0.13 -13.89
N TYR A 148 16.65 0.05 -14.47
CA TYR A 148 17.80 0.82 -14.00
C TYR A 148 17.60 2.31 -14.18
N HIS A 149 18.41 3.10 -13.46
CA HIS A 149 18.42 4.54 -13.66
C HIS A 149 18.71 4.91 -15.12
N PRO A 150 17.91 5.79 -15.76
CA PRO A 150 18.02 6.05 -17.20
C PRO A 150 19.38 6.56 -17.68
N ARG A 151 20.10 7.31 -16.82
CA ARG A 151 21.38 7.93 -17.17
C ARG A 151 22.58 7.05 -16.82
N GLU A 152 22.50 6.31 -15.72
CA GLU A 152 23.65 5.63 -15.14
C GLU A 152 23.69 4.15 -15.47
N GLY A 153 22.58 3.62 -15.98
CA GLY A 153 22.51 2.23 -16.42
C GLY A 153 22.54 1.23 -15.27
N LYS A 154 22.91 0.03 -15.62
CA LYS A 154 23.00 -1.12 -14.73
C LYS A 154 24.26 -1.03 -13.87
N PRO A 155 24.14 -1.14 -12.52
CA PRO A 155 25.31 -1.30 -11.67
C PRO A 155 26.06 -2.60 -12.02
N GLU A 156 27.36 -2.54 -12.00
CA GLU A 156 28.22 -3.68 -12.26
C GLU A 156 28.15 -4.70 -11.12
N GLY A 157 28.06 -5.98 -11.42
CA GLY A 157 28.06 -7.05 -10.42
C GLY A 157 26.71 -7.43 -9.82
N PHE A 158 25.61 -6.82 -10.25
CA PHE A 158 24.26 -7.09 -9.70
C PHE A 158 23.38 -8.02 -10.56
N GLU A 159 23.98 -8.69 -11.54
CA GLU A 159 23.26 -9.56 -12.47
C GLU A 159 22.62 -10.78 -11.80
N HIS A 160 23.21 -11.25 -10.72
CA HIS A 160 22.89 -12.56 -10.15
C HIS A 160 22.07 -12.51 -8.86
N GLY A 161 21.84 -11.33 -8.30
CA GLY A 161 21.12 -11.17 -7.02
C GLY A 161 19.66 -10.75 -7.14
N MET A 162 19.14 -10.59 -8.35
CA MET A 162 17.78 -10.06 -8.56
C MET A 162 16.80 -11.17 -8.88
N LEU A 163 15.62 -11.08 -8.29
CA LEU A 163 14.50 -11.99 -8.59
C LEU A 163 13.99 -11.82 -10.02
N THR A 164 14.15 -10.63 -10.58
CA THR A 164 13.77 -10.31 -11.95
C THR A 164 14.88 -9.49 -12.58
N ILE A 165 15.40 -9.92 -13.73
CA ILE A 165 16.40 -9.17 -14.50
C ILE A 165 15.70 -7.95 -15.11
N PRO A 166 16.05 -6.72 -14.72
CA PRO A 166 15.50 -5.55 -15.35
C PRO A 166 15.90 -5.45 -16.81
N PRO A 167 15.08 -4.84 -17.65
CA PRO A 167 15.43 -4.65 -19.06
C PRO A 167 16.69 -3.80 -19.21
N ALA A 168 17.49 -4.13 -20.21
CA ALA A 168 18.70 -3.38 -20.52
C ALA A 168 18.39 -1.91 -20.82
N ARG A 169 19.33 -1.03 -20.50
CA ARG A 169 19.21 0.42 -20.73
C ARG A 169 18.86 0.69 -22.20
N GLY A 170 17.85 1.52 -22.43
CA GLY A 170 17.41 1.92 -23.76
C GLY A 170 16.47 0.94 -24.47
N THR A 171 16.19 -0.22 -23.89
CA THR A 171 15.24 -1.20 -24.45
C THR A 171 13.79 -0.93 -24.04
N THR A 172 13.58 -0.13 -22.99
CA THR A 172 12.27 0.32 -22.58
C THR A 172 12.08 1.79 -22.95
N LYS A 173 11.01 2.09 -23.66
CA LYS A 173 10.57 3.48 -23.95
C LYS A 173 10.12 4.25 -22.70
N TYR A 174 10.16 3.62 -21.55
CA TYR A 174 9.60 4.17 -20.33
C TYR A 174 10.69 4.49 -19.33
N PRO A 175 10.56 5.67 -18.71
CA PRO A 175 11.39 6.01 -17.57
C PRO A 175 11.22 4.92 -16.51
N SER A 176 12.30 4.68 -15.78
CA SER A 176 12.27 3.89 -14.56
C SER A 176 11.04 4.25 -13.74
N ILE A 177 10.44 3.27 -13.12
CA ILE A 177 9.35 3.53 -12.19
C ILE A 177 9.92 4.33 -11.03
N ASP A 178 9.70 5.63 -11.06
CA ASP A 178 10.12 6.54 -10.00
C ASP A 178 9.15 6.54 -8.81
N LYS A 179 8.36 5.47 -8.68
CA LYS A 179 7.34 5.36 -7.64
C LYS A 179 7.59 4.13 -6.78
N ALA A 180 7.36 4.29 -5.48
CA ALA A 180 7.33 3.18 -4.55
C ALA A 180 6.23 2.17 -4.93
N LEU A 181 6.42 0.90 -4.59
CA LEU A 181 5.35 -0.09 -4.67
C LEU A 181 4.14 0.33 -3.85
N LEU A 182 4.39 0.85 -2.65
CA LEU A 182 3.38 1.44 -1.79
C LEU A 182 3.83 2.85 -1.38
N ASN A 183 2.98 3.84 -1.65
CA ASN A 183 3.19 5.21 -1.19
C ASN A 183 2.02 5.63 -0.30
N ALA A 184 2.31 6.04 0.96
CA ALA A 184 1.29 6.34 1.95
C ALA A 184 1.45 7.72 2.58
N GLU A 185 0.34 8.45 2.66
CA GLU A 185 0.22 9.72 3.36
C GLU A 185 -0.99 9.67 4.30
N THR A 186 -0.76 9.50 5.61
CA THR A 186 -1.83 9.40 6.59
C THR A 186 -1.41 9.96 7.94
N ASP A 187 -2.38 10.45 8.71
CA ASP A 187 -2.19 11.03 10.04
C ASP A 187 -2.68 10.12 11.19
N GLY A 188 -3.26 8.99 10.88
CA GLY A 188 -3.76 8.03 11.86
C GLY A 188 -2.84 6.84 12.10
N THR A 189 -3.46 5.70 12.36
CA THR A 189 -2.75 4.43 12.47
C THR A 189 -2.64 3.77 11.10
N PHE A 190 -1.40 3.46 10.70
CA PHE A 190 -1.10 2.70 9.49
C PHE A 190 -0.40 1.41 9.87
N THR A 191 -0.97 0.29 9.49
CA THR A 191 -0.40 -1.04 9.70
C THR A 191 -0.28 -1.77 8.37
N ILE A 192 0.91 -2.26 8.07
CA ILE A 192 1.13 -3.20 6.97
C ILE A 192 1.82 -4.44 7.47
N ARG A 193 1.26 -5.60 7.16
CA ARG A 193 1.78 -6.87 7.65
C ARG A 193 1.51 -8.04 6.70
N ASN A 194 2.29 -9.10 6.90
CA ASN A 194 2.17 -10.34 6.13
C ASN A 194 2.23 -10.10 4.62
N CYS A 195 3.00 -9.09 4.20
CA CYS A 195 3.14 -8.71 2.81
C CYS A 195 4.52 -9.07 2.26
N LEU A 196 4.55 -9.31 0.95
CA LEU A 196 5.77 -9.56 0.21
C LEU A 196 5.97 -8.43 -0.82
N PHE A 197 7.16 -7.81 -0.80
CA PHE A 197 7.55 -6.74 -1.71
C PHE A 197 8.67 -7.21 -2.62
N LEU A 198 8.39 -7.30 -3.91
CA LEU A 198 9.29 -7.82 -4.91
C LEU A 198 9.56 -6.80 -6.01
N ASN A 199 10.79 -6.78 -6.50
CA ASN A 199 11.16 -6.04 -7.70
C ASN A 199 10.74 -4.57 -7.64
N GLY A 200 10.80 -3.96 -6.46
CA GLY A 200 10.50 -2.54 -6.28
C GLY A 200 11.48 -1.67 -7.04
N GLY A 201 10.93 -0.63 -7.65
CA GLY A 201 11.69 0.32 -8.47
C GLY A 201 12.37 1.40 -7.64
N ASN A 202 12.45 2.57 -8.23
CA ASN A 202 13.11 3.73 -7.65
C ASN A 202 12.47 4.19 -6.32
N TYR A 203 13.24 4.83 -5.44
CA TYR A 203 12.87 5.16 -4.06
C TYR A 203 12.51 3.95 -3.20
N ALA A 204 12.09 4.18 -1.97
CA ALA A 204 11.68 3.11 -1.09
C ALA A 204 10.54 2.28 -1.68
N VAL A 205 10.58 1.00 -1.50
CA VAL A 205 9.49 0.08 -1.84
C VAL A 205 8.22 0.46 -1.10
N LEU A 206 8.36 0.81 0.17
CA LEU A 206 7.34 1.43 0.99
C LEU A 206 7.83 2.84 1.34
N ASN A 207 7.22 3.85 0.76
CA ASN A 207 7.51 5.26 1.04
C ASN A 207 6.32 5.91 1.71
N GLY A 208 6.55 6.61 2.82
CA GLY A 208 5.43 7.20 3.52
C GLY A 208 5.75 8.47 4.30
N HIS A 209 4.75 9.35 4.34
CA HIS A 209 4.71 10.53 5.18
C HIS A 209 3.59 10.39 6.19
N PHE A 210 3.93 10.33 7.45
CA PHE A 210 3.01 9.96 8.52
C PHE A 210 2.97 11.00 9.64
N SER A 211 1.85 10.97 10.37
CA SER A 211 1.66 11.60 11.66
C SER A 211 0.76 10.70 12.48
N GLY A 212 1.31 9.98 13.45
CA GLY A 212 0.57 8.98 14.23
C GLY A 212 1.33 7.67 14.38
N LYS A 213 0.64 6.54 14.33
CA LYS A 213 1.25 5.23 14.53
C LYS A 213 1.54 4.54 13.20
N VAL A 214 2.75 4.03 13.05
CA VAL A 214 3.16 3.26 11.86
C VAL A 214 3.69 1.90 12.32
N ARG A 215 3.10 0.83 11.81
CA ARG A 215 3.46 -0.54 12.11
C ARG A 215 3.76 -1.28 10.82
N ILE A 216 5.04 -1.61 10.60
CA ILE A 216 5.51 -2.42 9.46
C ILE A 216 6.03 -3.71 10.07
N VAL A 217 5.20 -4.75 10.07
CA VAL A 217 5.49 -5.96 10.83
C VAL A 217 5.27 -7.24 10.02
N ASN A 218 6.17 -8.20 10.20
CA ASN A 218 6.07 -9.51 9.55
C ASN A 218 5.94 -9.45 8.02
N ASN A 219 6.76 -8.61 7.38
CA ASN A 219 6.81 -8.50 5.93
C ASN A 219 8.14 -9.02 5.38
N VAL A 220 8.15 -9.31 4.09
CA VAL A 220 9.34 -9.73 3.36
C VAL A 220 9.59 -8.75 2.21
N PHE A 221 10.81 -8.23 2.13
CA PHE A 221 11.29 -7.32 1.09
C PHE A 221 12.47 -7.98 0.39
N ILE A 222 12.33 -8.40 -0.85
CA ILE A 222 13.37 -9.12 -1.58
C ILE A 222 13.58 -8.56 -2.98
N GLY A 223 14.84 -8.40 -3.37
CA GLY A 223 15.23 -7.98 -4.72
C GLY A 223 14.78 -6.57 -5.08
N ASN A 224 14.70 -5.69 -4.09
CA ASN A 224 14.22 -4.33 -4.28
C ASN A 224 15.38 -3.37 -4.58
N ARG A 225 15.06 -2.28 -5.25
CA ARG A 225 16.02 -1.28 -5.64
C ARG A 225 15.97 -0.09 -4.69
N MET A 226 17.14 0.39 -4.28
CA MET A 226 17.41 1.55 -3.48
C MET A 226 17.13 1.36 -1.98
N MET A 227 15.92 1.09 -1.55
CA MET A 227 15.63 0.84 -0.14
C MET A 227 14.30 0.09 0.05
N GLY A 228 14.17 -0.64 1.16
CA GLY A 228 12.95 -1.35 1.52
C GLY A 228 11.85 -0.42 2.02
N ALA A 229 12.12 0.34 3.09
CA ALA A 229 11.15 1.27 3.66
C ALA A 229 11.77 2.65 3.94
N ASP A 230 11.03 3.70 3.61
CA ASP A 230 11.35 5.10 3.93
C ASP A 230 10.16 5.73 4.66
N VAL A 231 10.31 5.92 5.96
CA VAL A 231 9.27 6.46 6.85
C VAL A 231 9.64 7.85 7.29
N ARG A 232 8.76 8.81 7.03
CA ARG A 232 9.00 10.22 7.30
C ARG A 232 7.88 10.82 8.14
N SER A 233 8.24 11.72 9.05
CA SER A 233 7.26 12.58 9.73
C SER A 233 6.82 13.71 8.80
N THR A 234 5.53 14.01 8.79
CA THR A 234 4.97 15.08 7.95
C THR A 234 5.34 16.48 8.42
N ASN A 235 5.54 16.68 9.71
CA ASN A 235 5.65 18.03 10.30
C ASN A 235 7.00 18.31 10.96
N GLY A 236 7.95 17.40 10.92
CA GLY A 236 9.26 17.57 11.52
C GLY A 236 9.28 17.78 13.04
N LYS A 237 8.12 17.61 13.72
CA LYS A 237 8.04 17.73 15.18
C LYS A 237 8.45 16.44 15.86
N PRO A 238 9.25 16.50 16.93
CA PRO A 238 9.64 15.33 17.70
C PRO A 238 8.42 14.55 18.23
N GLY A 239 8.49 13.20 18.16
CA GLY A 239 7.49 12.32 18.75
C GLY A 239 6.13 12.27 18.04
N MET A 240 5.96 12.89 16.88
CA MET A 240 4.70 12.84 16.14
C MET A 240 4.42 11.51 15.48
N VAL A 241 5.45 10.73 15.22
CA VAL A 241 5.33 9.40 14.64
C VAL A 241 5.85 8.38 15.63
N ASP A 242 5.01 7.43 15.98
CA ASP A 242 5.37 6.22 16.71
C ASP A 242 5.56 5.10 15.69
N PHE A 243 6.82 4.82 15.37
CA PHE A 243 7.21 3.89 14.31
C PHE A 243 7.75 2.58 14.86
N GLU A 244 7.15 1.48 14.45
CA GLU A 244 7.63 0.12 14.70
C GLU A 244 7.94 -0.61 13.39
N PHE A 245 9.15 -1.17 13.32
CA PHE A 245 9.57 -2.04 12.23
C PHE A 245 10.07 -3.36 12.84
N ALA A 246 9.24 -4.41 12.79
CA ALA A 246 9.50 -5.63 13.54
C ALA A 246 9.19 -6.91 12.75
N ASN A 247 9.97 -7.96 13.02
CA ASN A 247 9.78 -9.28 12.41
C ASN A 247 9.79 -9.27 10.87
N ASN A 248 10.47 -8.31 10.25
CA ASN A 248 10.59 -8.24 8.80
C ASN A 248 11.87 -8.91 8.31
N THR A 249 11.84 -9.37 7.07
CA THR A 249 13.01 -9.87 6.34
C THR A 249 13.30 -8.95 5.18
N LEU A 250 14.50 -8.34 5.12
CA LEU A 250 14.97 -7.51 4.01
C LEU A 250 16.24 -8.11 3.46
N LEU A 251 16.19 -8.56 2.20
CA LEU A 251 17.34 -9.16 1.53
C LEU A 251 17.48 -8.61 0.11
N PHE A 252 18.74 -8.48 -0.33
CA PHE A 252 19.09 -8.14 -1.70
C PHE A 252 18.50 -6.79 -2.14
N THR A 253 18.58 -5.78 -1.28
CA THR A 253 18.31 -4.40 -1.67
C THR A 253 19.55 -3.88 -2.39
N TRP A 254 19.41 -3.48 -3.65
CA TRP A 254 20.56 -3.12 -4.48
C TRP A 254 20.56 -1.63 -4.85
N THR A 255 21.75 -1.11 -5.15
CA THR A 255 21.93 0.30 -5.47
C THR A 255 21.25 0.70 -6.79
N ARG A 256 20.81 1.95 -6.86
CA ARG A 256 20.27 2.56 -8.07
C ARG A 256 21.39 3.01 -9.03
N THR A 257 22.50 3.45 -8.47
CA THR A 257 23.60 4.08 -9.19
C THR A 257 24.93 3.65 -8.60
N LYS A 258 26.03 4.14 -9.17
CA LYS A 258 27.37 3.98 -8.60
C LYS A 258 27.67 4.98 -7.47
N ALA A 259 26.78 5.95 -7.24
CA ALA A 259 26.97 6.95 -6.20
C ALA A 259 26.73 6.34 -4.81
N PHE A 260 27.54 6.73 -3.85
CA PHE A 260 27.49 6.20 -2.48
C PHE A 260 26.12 6.46 -1.80
N GLU A 261 25.56 7.62 -2.02
CA GLU A 261 24.26 8.01 -1.47
C GLU A 261 23.07 7.23 -2.04
N ASP A 262 23.28 6.51 -3.11
CA ASP A 262 22.26 5.67 -3.76
C ASP A 262 22.45 4.17 -3.45
N MET A 263 23.24 3.83 -2.45
CA MET A 263 23.43 2.45 -2.02
C MET A 263 22.14 1.85 -1.48
N GLY A 264 22.04 0.51 -1.54
CA GLY A 264 20.87 -0.21 -1.03
C GLY A 264 20.69 -0.03 0.48
N PHE A 265 19.58 0.56 0.89
CA PHE A 265 19.20 0.73 2.30
C PHE A 265 18.10 -0.25 2.67
N GLY A 266 18.18 -0.84 3.87
CA GLY A 266 17.08 -1.64 4.39
C GLY A 266 15.91 -0.74 4.80
N VAL A 267 16.10 0.09 5.82
CA VAL A 267 15.09 0.97 6.41
C VAL A 267 15.68 2.36 6.62
N ARG A 268 14.91 3.38 6.29
CA ARG A 268 15.21 4.77 6.63
C ARG A 268 14.08 5.36 7.46
N ALA A 269 14.40 5.87 8.63
CA ALA A 269 13.52 6.66 9.47
C ALA A 269 14.10 8.07 9.61
N ASN A 270 13.25 9.09 9.47
CA ASN A 270 13.69 10.46 9.67
C ASN A 270 13.88 10.77 11.15
N ALA A 271 14.63 11.85 11.40
CA ALA A 271 14.68 12.47 12.72
C ALA A 271 13.26 12.81 13.26
N ASN A 272 13.15 12.95 14.58
CA ASN A 272 11.92 13.36 15.28
C ASN A 272 10.80 12.29 15.32
N MET A 273 11.16 11.02 15.20
CA MET A 273 10.27 9.89 15.44
C MET A 273 10.63 9.14 16.72
N SER A 274 9.63 8.54 17.37
CA SER A 274 9.86 7.44 18.30
C SER A 274 9.99 6.18 17.47
N THR A 275 11.18 5.60 17.38
CA THR A 275 11.46 4.48 16.47
C THR A 275 11.84 3.24 17.24
N ASN A 276 11.16 2.13 16.96
CA ASN A 276 11.44 0.82 17.50
C ASN A 276 11.68 -0.18 16.35
N ILE A 277 12.93 -0.60 16.17
CA ILE A 277 13.35 -1.55 15.12
C ILE A 277 13.90 -2.79 15.80
N HIS A 278 13.20 -3.92 15.68
CA HIS A 278 13.60 -5.13 16.39
C HIS A 278 13.18 -6.42 15.67
N HIS A 279 13.86 -7.53 16.01
CA HIS A 279 13.55 -8.88 15.49
C HIS A 279 13.50 -8.97 13.95
N ASN A 280 14.35 -8.22 13.26
CA ASN A 280 14.38 -8.22 11.80
C ASN A 280 15.61 -8.99 11.29
N ILE A 281 15.49 -9.54 10.10
CA ILE A 281 16.62 -10.03 9.31
C ILE A 281 16.89 -8.99 8.21
N ILE A 282 18.03 -8.33 8.28
CA ILE A 282 18.45 -7.33 7.28
C ILE A 282 19.85 -7.70 6.82
N GLY A 283 19.99 -8.06 5.56
CA GLY A 283 21.27 -8.50 5.05
C GLY A 283 21.35 -8.56 3.54
N LEU A 284 22.58 -8.73 3.06
CA LEU A 284 22.88 -8.85 1.63
C LEU A 284 22.36 -7.64 0.81
N ASN A 285 22.44 -6.45 1.40
CA ASN A 285 21.99 -5.19 0.79
C ASN A 285 23.18 -4.38 0.27
#